data_9c38ca382afce363721248dc62fd126f
#
_entry.id   9c38ca382afce363721248dc62fd126f
#
_cell.length_a   1.000
_cell.length_b   1.000
_cell.length_c   1.000
_cell.angle_alpha   90.00
_cell.angle_beta   90.00
_cell.angle_gamma   90.00
#
_symmetry.space_group_name_H-M   'P 1'
#
loop_
_entity.id
_entity.type
_entity.pdbx_description
1 polymer ?
#
loop_
_entity_poly.entity_id
_entity_poly.type
_entity_poly.pdbx_seq_one_letter_code
_entity_poly.pdbx_strand_id
1 'polypeptide(L)'
;MDTVLGIYAHPDDADVDAGGTLARFAREGSRVVVAVVTDGDAGGSDQDLHQQMGELRRDEQRRACERLGVAELVFFDGYHDGMVTPTRDLVRDIVALIRRVQPTLILTLSPEYNWSSIYANHPDHRAVGAAVTDAVYPAARNPFAFPELLDAGLEPHVVQEVWFQGGPSTNHIVELDQADIDAKVRAVREHITQFDDLDRMENWIRQGASDAGRPHGYAGAEEFFRWDTRG
;
A
#
# COMPACT_ATOMS: atom_id res chain seq x y z
N MET A 1 0.80 2.34 -21.13
CA MET A 1 1.38 2.63 -19.81
C MET A 1 0.46 2.01 -18.79
N ASP A 2 1.02 1.18 -17.93
CA ASP A 2 0.22 0.54 -16.89
C ASP A 2 -0.04 1.54 -15.77
N THR A 3 -1.22 1.40 -15.13
CA THR A 3 -1.55 2.14 -13.92
C THR A 3 -1.47 1.20 -12.73
N VAL A 4 -0.65 1.55 -11.76
CA VAL A 4 -0.45 0.81 -10.51
C VAL A 4 -1.11 1.59 -9.38
N LEU A 5 -1.92 0.93 -8.57
CA LEU A 5 -2.59 1.51 -7.42
C LEU A 5 -2.15 0.78 -6.14
N GLY A 6 -1.45 1.47 -5.26
CA GLY A 6 -1.20 1.00 -3.90
C GLY A 6 -2.37 1.38 -2.99
N ILE A 7 -2.91 0.46 -2.18
CA ILE A 7 -3.94 0.75 -1.18
C ILE A 7 -3.47 0.20 0.16
N TYR A 8 -3.23 1.08 1.14
CA TYR A 8 -2.60 0.75 2.41
C TYR A 8 -3.38 1.33 3.60
N ALA A 9 -3.13 0.82 4.78
CA ALA A 9 -3.87 1.21 5.98
C ALA A 9 -3.38 2.54 6.57
N HIS A 10 -2.05 2.71 6.69
CA HIS A 10 -1.44 3.84 7.38
C HIS A 10 -0.39 4.54 6.50
N PRO A 11 -0.08 5.81 6.78
CA PRO A 11 1.14 6.42 6.25
C PRO A 11 2.37 5.63 6.72
N ASP A 12 3.26 5.29 5.79
CA ASP A 12 4.46 4.44 5.86
C ASP A 12 4.31 3.02 5.28
N ASP A 13 3.15 2.38 5.37
CA ASP A 13 2.96 0.99 4.89
C ASP A 13 3.42 0.80 3.43
N ALA A 14 3.00 1.70 2.53
CA ALA A 14 3.36 1.63 1.10
C ALA A 14 4.88 1.67 0.91
N ASP A 15 5.55 2.51 1.69
CA ASP A 15 6.98 2.78 1.56
C ASP A 15 7.81 1.64 2.17
N VAL A 16 7.37 1.13 3.33
CA VAL A 16 8.02 0.03 4.05
C VAL A 16 7.82 -1.29 3.30
N ASP A 17 6.61 -1.56 2.83
CA ASP A 17 6.30 -2.85 2.21
C ASP A 17 6.69 -2.91 0.73
N ALA A 18 6.27 -1.93 -0.09
CA ALA A 18 6.40 -1.95 -1.55
C ALA A 18 7.21 -0.79 -2.15
N GLY A 19 7.90 0.01 -1.32
CA GLY A 19 8.54 1.24 -1.78
C GLY A 19 9.51 1.04 -2.95
N GLY A 20 10.28 -0.05 -2.96
CA GLY A 20 11.17 -0.38 -4.06
C GLY A 20 10.41 -0.72 -5.35
N THR A 21 9.37 -1.53 -5.25
CA THR A 21 8.51 -1.90 -6.38
C THR A 21 7.76 -0.69 -6.95
N LEU A 22 7.21 0.17 -6.09
CA LEU A 22 6.53 1.40 -6.51
C LEU A 22 7.48 2.35 -7.23
N ALA A 23 8.71 2.55 -6.69
CA ALA A 23 9.75 3.37 -7.31
C ALA A 23 10.16 2.81 -8.68
N ARG A 24 10.32 1.49 -8.80
CA ARG A 24 10.63 0.82 -10.05
C ARG A 24 9.55 1.05 -11.10
N PHE A 25 8.28 0.83 -10.76
CA PHE A 25 7.17 1.10 -11.68
C PHE A 25 7.13 2.56 -12.14
N ALA A 26 7.31 3.51 -11.22
CA ALA A 26 7.35 4.93 -11.57
C ALA A 26 8.52 5.25 -12.51
N ARG A 27 9.71 4.73 -12.24
CA ARG A 27 10.91 4.90 -13.06
C ARG A 27 10.76 4.26 -14.46
N GLU A 28 10.05 3.15 -14.56
CA GLU A 28 9.74 2.47 -15.82
C GLU A 28 8.59 3.12 -16.60
N GLY A 29 8.02 4.20 -16.08
CA GLY A 29 7.02 5.04 -16.76
C GLY A 29 5.56 4.64 -16.50
N SER A 30 5.30 3.78 -15.53
CA SER A 30 3.93 3.52 -15.08
C SER A 30 3.37 4.71 -14.29
N ARG A 31 2.05 4.94 -14.38
CA ARG A 31 1.37 5.85 -13.49
C ARG A 31 1.15 5.15 -12.14
N VAL A 32 1.84 5.61 -11.11
CA VAL A 32 1.71 5.09 -9.75
C VAL A 32 0.80 5.99 -8.93
N VAL A 33 -0.24 5.43 -8.34
CA VAL A 33 -1.15 6.09 -7.39
C VAL A 33 -1.04 5.36 -6.06
N VAL A 34 -0.94 6.10 -4.95
CA VAL A 34 -0.98 5.54 -3.60
C VAL A 34 -2.19 6.08 -2.88
N ALA A 35 -2.93 5.20 -2.22
CA ALA A 35 -4.07 5.53 -1.37
C ALA A 35 -3.84 4.99 0.05
N VAL A 36 -4.13 5.81 1.04
CA VAL A 36 -3.97 5.47 2.46
C VAL A 36 -5.32 5.64 3.15
N VAL A 37 -5.75 4.60 3.88
CA VAL A 37 -7.10 4.53 4.45
C VAL A 37 -7.24 5.41 5.68
N THR A 38 -6.23 5.46 6.55
CA THR A 38 -6.21 6.32 7.72
C THR A 38 -5.08 7.34 7.63
N ASP A 39 -5.10 8.36 8.44
CA ASP A 39 -3.97 9.29 8.57
C ASP A 39 -2.99 8.88 9.69
N GLY A 40 -3.21 7.71 10.31
CA GLY A 40 -2.32 7.16 11.32
C GLY A 40 -2.34 7.97 12.63
N ASP A 41 -3.49 8.53 12.99
CA ASP A 41 -3.71 9.42 14.12
C ASP A 41 -3.43 8.77 15.49
N ALA A 42 -3.42 7.45 15.58
CA ALA A 42 -3.04 6.71 16.79
C ALA A 42 -1.58 6.23 16.81
N GLY A 43 -0.79 6.54 15.79
CA GLY A 43 0.63 6.16 15.70
C GLY A 43 1.56 7.04 16.53
N GLY A 44 2.85 6.59 16.60
CA GLY A 44 3.89 7.30 17.34
C GLY A 44 3.83 7.11 18.86
N SER A 45 4.87 7.55 19.57
CA SER A 45 4.99 7.43 21.02
C SER A 45 4.98 8.77 21.77
N ASP A 46 5.07 9.87 21.06
CA ASP A 46 5.12 11.22 21.63
C ASP A 46 3.70 11.74 21.91
N GLN A 47 3.35 11.82 23.20
CA GLN A 47 2.02 12.27 23.65
C GLN A 47 1.77 13.76 23.36
N ASP A 48 2.81 14.58 23.26
CA ASP A 48 2.67 16.01 22.95
C ASP A 48 2.29 16.25 21.48
N LEU A 49 2.61 15.29 20.59
CA LEU A 49 2.28 15.34 19.18
C LEU A 49 0.96 14.64 18.82
N HIS A 50 0.33 13.94 19.76
CA HIS A 50 -0.83 13.08 19.48
C HIS A 50 -1.97 13.81 18.75
N GLN A 51 -2.30 15.03 19.13
CA GLN A 51 -3.38 15.80 18.48
C GLN A 51 -3.05 16.24 17.04
N GLN A 52 -1.78 16.26 16.68
CA GLN A 52 -1.31 16.68 15.36
C GLN A 52 -0.79 15.48 14.55
N MET A 53 -0.80 14.28 15.12
CA MET A 53 -0.14 13.11 14.54
C MET A 53 -0.65 12.80 13.13
N GLY A 54 -1.96 12.80 12.91
CA GLY A 54 -2.52 12.54 11.59
C GLY A 54 -2.07 13.57 10.54
N GLU A 55 -2.01 14.85 10.86
CA GLU A 55 -1.54 15.88 9.95
C GLU A 55 -0.03 15.71 9.66
N LEU A 56 0.77 15.47 10.66
CA LEU A 56 2.21 15.23 10.53
C LEU A 56 2.49 14.02 9.64
N ARG A 57 1.81 12.89 9.87
CA ARG A 57 1.99 11.67 9.08
C ARG A 57 1.49 11.83 7.64
N ARG A 58 0.42 12.60 7.41
CA ARG A 58 0.01 12.96 6.04
C ARG A 58 1.10 13.74 5.31
N ASP A 59 1.79 14.66 5.98
CA ASP A 59 2.89 15.43 5.38
C ASP A 59 4.13 14.57 5.15
N GLU A 60 4.44 13.65 6.05
CA GLU A 60 5.50 12.66 5.86
C GLU A 60 5.22 11.78 4.64
N GLN A 61 4.00 11.26 4.51
CA GLN A 61 3.61 10.43 3.37
C GLN A 61 3.67 11.20 2.03
N ARG A 62 3.32 12.49 2.01
CA ARG A 62 3.47 13.31 0.79
C ARG A 62 4.93 13.37 0.34
N ARG A 63 5.84 13.65 1.28
CA ARG A 63 7.29 13.68 0.99
C ARG A 63 7.81 12.30 0.56
N ALA A 64 7.37 11.23 1.23
CA ALA A 64 7.74 9.86 0.86
C ALA A 64 7.30 9.51 -0.57
N CYS A 65 6.07 9.84 -0.93
CA CYS A 65 5.54 9.66 -2.29
C CYS A 65 6.38 10.41 -3.35
N GLU A 66 6.87 11.62 -3.05
CA GLU A 66 7.78 12.36 -3.95
C GLU A 66 9.10 11.61 -4.16
N ARG A 67 9.65 10.95 -3.10
CA ARG A 67 10.87 10.14 -3.19
C ARG A 67 10.71 8.91 -4.07
N LEU A 68 9.51 8.34 -4.12
CA LEU A 68 9.20 7.17 -4.95
C LEU A 68 8.78 7.52 -6.39
N GLY A 69 8.49 8.79 -6.68
CA GLY A 69 7.95 9.21 -7.98
C GLY A 69 6.46 8.87 -8.16
N VAL A 70 5.71 8.76 -7.06
CA VAL A 70 4.26 8.57 -7.06
C VAL A 70 3.56 9.76 -7.70
N ALA A 71 2.69 9.51 -8.67
CA ALA A 71 2.01 10.55 -9.45
C ALA A 71 0.82 11.18 -8.71
N GLU A 72 0.20 10.42 -7.80
CA GLU A 72 -0.97 10.87 -7.04
C GLU A 72 -1.03 10.16 -5.70
N LEU A 73 -1.26 10.93 -4.62
CA LEU A 73 -1.54 10.42 -3.27
C LEU A 73 -2.97 10.77 -2.88
N VAL A 74 -3.71 9.78 -2.38
CA VAL A 74 -5.09 9.89 -1.92
C VAL A 74 -5.17 9.48 -0.45
N PHE A 75 -5.84 10.26 0.37
CA PHE A 75 -6.26 9.83 1.71
C PHE A 75 -7.77 9.62 1.70
N PHE A 76 -8.22 8.53 2.30
CA PHE A 76 -9.64 8.37 2.59
C PHE A 76 -10.02 9.22 3.82
N ASP A 77 -11.28 9.63 3.89
CA ASP A 77 -11.79 10.41 5.01
C ASP A 77 -12.73 9.57 5.88
N GLY A 78 -12.70 9.81 7.20
CA GLY A 78 -13.60 9.18 8.15
C GLY A 78 -13.16 7.81 8.66
N TYR A 79 -11.92 7.41 8.40
CA TYR A 79 -11.32 6.18 8.93
C TYR A 79 -10.21 6.53 9.92
N HIS A 80 -10.18 5.86 11.08
CA HIS A 80 -9.24 6.10 12.17
C HIS A 80 -8.29 4.91 12.35
N ASP A 81 -7.05 5.20 12.69
CA ASP A 81 -6.02 4.21 12.97
C ASP A 81 -6.42 3.31 14.16
N GLY A 82 -6.22 1.99 14.01
CA GLY A 82 -6.61 0.96 14.97
C GLY A 82 -8.10 0.60 14.95
N MET A 83 -8.93 1.26 14.11
CA MET A 83 -10.38 1.09 14.11
C MET A 83 -10.95 0.67 12.73
N VAL A 84 -10.10 0.40 11.75
CA VAL A 84 -10.56 0.04 10.40
C VAL A 84 -11.21 -1.36 10.43
N THR A 85 -12.40 -1.43 9.84
CA THR A 85 -13.11 -2.70 9.60
C THR A 85 -13.54 -2.77 8.15
N PRO A 86 -13.64 -3.96 7.53
CA PRO A 86 -14.01 -4.11 6.11
C PRO A 86 -15.52 -3.87 5.92
N THR A 87 -15.95 -2.63 6.18
CA THR A 87 -17.36 -2.22 6.03
C THR A 87 -17.74 -2.05 4.57
N ARG A 88 -19.05 -2.06 4.31
CA ARG A 88 -19.58 -1.77 2.97
C ARG A 88 -19.18 -0.36 2.47
N ASP A 89 -19.05 0.61 3.39
CA ASP A 89 -18.63 1.97 3.04
C ASP A 89 -17.18 1.99 2.60
N LEU A 90 -16.26 1.32 3.31
CA LEU A 90 -14.87 1.20 2.88
C LEU A 90 -14.76 0.49 1.52
N VAL A 91 -15.50 -0.60 1.31
CA VAL A 91 -15.55 -1.29 0.02
C VAL A 91 -16.05 -0.36 -1.08
N ARG A 92 -17.11 0.44 -0.82
CA ARG A 92 -17.64 1.42 -1.78
C ARG A 92 -16.58 2.46 -2.15
N ASP A 93 -15.87 3.01 -1.18
CA ASP A 93 -14.87 4.06 -1.39
C ASP A 93 -13.67 3.52 -2.18
N ILE A 94 -13.26 2.28 -1.89
CA ILE A 94 -12.24 1.57 -2.68
C ILE A 94 -12.74 1.31 -4.12
N VAL A 95 -13.99 0.88 -4.31
CA VAL A 95 -14.58 0.69 -5.65
C VAL A 95 -14.61 2.00 -6.43
N ALA A 96 -14.99 3.11 -5.78
CA ALA A 96 -14.97 4.43 -6.41
C ALA A 96 -13.56 4.81 -6.87
N LEU A 97 -12.55 4.56 -6.03
CA LEU A 97 -11.15 4.80 -6.38
C LEU A 97 -10.68 3.91 -7.54
N ILE A 98 -10.96 2.60 -7.50
CA ILE A 98 -10.63 1.66 -8.57
C ILE A 98 -11.25 2.10 -9.89
N ARG A 99 -12.53 2.45 -9.90
CA ARG A 99 -13.25 2.88 -11.12
C ARG A 99 -12.72 4.22 -11.64
N ARG A 100 -12.29 5.13 -10.76
CA ARG A 100 -11.68 6.42 -11.14
C ARG A 100 -10.28 6.26 -11.70
N VAL A 101 -9.44 5.45 -11.06
CA VAL A 101 -8.01 5.28 -11.40
C VAL A 101 -7.81 4.29 -12.54
N GLN A 102 -8.69 3.28 -12.66
CA GLN A 102 -8.64 2.18 -13.63
C GLN A 102 -7.30 1.43 -13.64
N PRO A 103 -6.82 0.91 -12.47
CA PRO A 103 -5.53 0.27 -12.39
C PRO A 103 -5.52 -1.11 -13.06
N THR A 104 -4.38 -1.48 -13.66
CA THR A 104 -4.14 -2.84 -14.13
C THR A 104 -3.67 -3.74 -12.98
N LEU A 105 -2.97 -3.15 -12.00
CA LEU A 105 -2.40 -3.80 -10.84
C LEU A 105 -2.76 -3.04 -9.56
N ILE A 106 -3.13 -3.79 -8.51
CA ILE A 106 -3.22 -3.26 -7.14
C ILE A 106 -2.16 -3.91 -6.27
N LEU A 107 -1.42 -3.10 -5.50
CA LEU A 107 -0.57 -3.52 -4.39
C LEU A 107 -1.29 -3.23 -3.07
N THR A 108 -1.32 -4.19 -2.14
CA THR A 108 -2.02 -4.01 -0.87
C THR A 108 -1.54 -5.01 0.19
N LEU A 109 -2.09 -4.88 1.39
CA LEU A 109 -1.82 -5.73 2.54
C LEU A 109 -2.61 -7.03 2.47
N SER A 110 -2.07 -8.12 3.05
CA SER A 110 -2.78 -9.41 3.08
C SER A 110 -3.92 -9.40 4.10
N PRO A 111 -5.09 -9.96 3.76
CA PRO A 111 -6.18 -10.18 4.72
C PRO A 111 -5.93 -11.37 5.66
N GLU A 112 -4.89 -12.17 5.40
CA GLU A 112 -4.61 -13.40 6.14
C GLU A 112 -3.77 -13.14 7.39
N TYR A 113 -3.94 -14.00 8.41
CA TYR A 113 -3.04 -14.00 9.56
C TYR A 113 -1.67 -14.57 9.19
N ASN A 114 -0.62 -13.86 9.61
CA ASN A 114 0.77 -14.30 9.49
C ASN A 114 1.37 -14.50 10.89
N TRP A 115 1.40 -15.72 11.38
CA TRP A 115 1.87 -16.05 12.74
C TRP A 115 3.40 -15.93 12.89
N SER A 116 4.14 -15.69 11.83
CA SER A 116 5.58 -15.44 11.85
C SER A 116 5.96 -13.96 11.99
N SER A 117 4.99 -13.03 11.83
CA SER A 117 5.20 -11.58 11.94
C SER A 117 4.09 -10.91 12.72
N ILE A 118 4.43 -10.21 13.82
CA ILE A 118 3.43 -9.47 14.60
C ILE A 118 2.92 -8.25 13.81
N TYR A 119 3.77 -7.55 13.11
CA TYR A 119 3.43 -6.33 12.37
C TYR A 119 2.44 -6.59 11.23
N ALA A 120 2.62 -7.72 10.52
CA ALA A 120 1.68 -8.16 9.49
C ALA A 120 0.26 -8.44 10.01
N ASN A 121 0.11 -8.65 11.32
CA ASN A 121 -1.19 -8.94 11.94
C ASN A 121 -1.92 -7.70 12.47
N HIS A 122 -1.48 -6.49 12.13
CA HIS A 122 -2.25 -5.30 12.47
C HIS A 122 -3.70 -5.46 11.99
N PRO A 123 -4.73 -5.20 12.83
CA PRO A 123 -6.12 -5.39 12.43
C PRO A 123 -6.49 -4.59 11.18
N ASP A 124 -6.02 -3.34 11.09
CA ASP A 124 -6.29 -2.46 9.94
C ASP A 124 -5.65 -3.00 8.65
N HIS A 125 -4.45 -3.60 8.70
CA HIS A 125 -3.83 -4.23 7.53
C HIS A 125 -4.74 -5.30 6.95
N ARG A 126 -5.22 -6.22 7.78
CA ARG A 126 -6.12 -7.28 7.32
C ARG A 126 -7.47 -6.74 6.86
N ALA A 127 -8.00 -5.72 7.55
CA ALA A 127 -9.26 -5.10 7.18
C ALA A 127 -9.19 -4.43 5.80
N VAL A 128 -8.11 -3.68 5.53
CA VAL A 128 -7.87 -3.06 4.21
C VAL A 128 -7.70 -4.14 3.14
N GLY A 129 -6.87 -5.16 3.39
CA GLY A 129 -6.70 -6.28 2.45
C GLY A 129 -8.01 -7.00 2.12
N ALA A 130 -8.87 -7.24 3.13
CA ALA A 130 -10.19 -7.83 2.93
C ALA A 130 -11.11 -6.91 2.11
N ALA A 131 -11.16 -5.61 2.45
CA ALA A 131 -11.97 -4.65 1.73
C ALA A 131 -11.53 -4.47 0.26
N VAL A 132 -10.21 -4.48 0.00
CA VAL A 132 -9.66 -4.47 -1.37
C VAL A 132 -10.06 -5.72 -2.14
N THR A 133 -9.98 -6.90 -1.50
CA THR A 133 -10.40 -8.16 -2.13
C THR A 133 -11.86 -8.12 -2.55
N ASP A 134 -12.76 -7.69 -1.65
CA ASP A 134 -14.20 -7.56 -1.91
C ASP A 134 -14.49 -6.47 -2.96
N ALA A 135 -13.72 -5.39 -2.96
CA ALA A 135 -13.82 -4.33 -3.96
C ALA A 135 -13.40 -4.82 -5.35
N VAL A 136 -12.29 -5.54 -5.48
CA VAL A 136 -11.82 -6.08 -6.77
C VAL A 136 -12.79 -7.10 -7.33
N TYR A 137 -13.28 -8.02 -6.47
CA TYR A 137 -14.26 -9.02 -6.87
C TYR A 137 -15.32 -9.23 -5.78
N PRO A 138 -16.59 -9.05 -6.13
CA PRO A 138 -17.11 -8.73 -7.48
C PRO A 138 -17.36 -7.24 -7.75
N ALA A 139 -17.14 -6.34 -6.75
CA ALA A 139 -17.83 -5.06 -6.73
C ALA A 139 -17.38 -4.07 -7.82
N ALA A 140 -16.07 -3.91 -8.08
CA ALA A 140 -15.58 -2.92 -9.05
C ALA A 140 -16.00 -3.24 -10.49
N ARG A 141 -16.11 -4.53 -10.83
CA ARG A 141 -16.49 -5.00 -12.18
C ARG A 141 -17.99 -5.16 -12.40
N ASN A 142 -18.79 -5.05 -11.33
CA ASN A 142 -20.24 -5.26 -11.40
C ASN A 142 -20.98 -3.91 -11.49
N PRO A 143 -21.69 -3.60 -12.60
CA PRO A 143 -22.40 -2.34 -12.73
C PRO A 143 -23.56 -2.17 -11.72
N PHE A 144 -24.04 -3.25 -11.14
CA PHE A 144 -25.12 -3.22 -10.14
C PHE A 144 -24.63 -3.07 -8.70
N ALA A 145 -23.31 -3.17 -8.48
CA ALA A 145 -22.73 -2.85 -7.19
C ALA A 145 -22.51 -1.33 -7.11
N PHE A 146 -23.05 -0.70 -6.07
CA PHE A 146 -22.95 0.74 -5.85
C PHE A 146 -23.44 1.55 -7.06
N PRO A 147 -24.76 1.47 -7.41
CA PRO A 147 -25.30 2.12 -8.60
C PRO A 147 -25.10 3.63 -8.60
N GLU A 148 -25.02 4.26 -7.43
CA GLU A 148 -24.69 5.69 -7.26
C GLU A 148 -23.33 6.07 -7.84
N LEU A 149 -22.37 5.15 -7.88
CA LEU A 149 -21.06 5.38 -8.50
C LEU A 149 -21.19 5.39 -10.04
N LEU A 150 -22.05 4.52 -10.59
CA LEU A 150 -22.33 4.51 -12.02
C LEU A 150 -23.05 5.80 -12.43
N ASP A 151 -24.03 6.25 -11.62
CA ASP A 151 -24.73 7.52 -11.84
C ASP A 151 -23.77 8.72 -11.80
N ALA A 152 -22.67 8.62 -11.03
CA ALA A 152 -21.59 9.59 -10.99
C ALA A 152 -20.57 9.46 -12.14
N GLY A 153 -20.80 8.54 -13.10
CA GLY A 153 -19.93 8.32 -14.27
C GLY A 153 -18.70 7.45 -13.99
N LEU A 154 -18.67 6.74 -12.85
CA LEU A 154 -17.61 5.81 -12.51
C LEU A 154 -17.95 4.41 -13.05
N GLU A 155 -17.52 4.14 -14.28
CA GLU A 155 -17.79 2.89 -15.00
C GLU A 155 -17.11 1.68 -14.36
N PRO A 156 -17.71 0.48 -14.44
CA PRO A 156 -17.10 -0.75 -13.96
C PRO A 156 -15.71 -0.97 -14.53
N HIS A 157 -14.81 -1.50 -13.70
CA HIS A 157 -13.43 -1.76 -14.08
C HIS A 157 -12.96 -3.14 -13.61
N VAL A 158 -12.15 -3.81 -14.44
CA VAL A 158 -11.51 -5.09 -14.12
C VAL A 158 -10.04 -4.86 -13.83
N VAL A 159 -9.68 -4.95 -12.55
CA VAL A 159 -8.26 -5.05 -12.15
C VAL A 159 -7.73 -6.41 -12.62
N GLN A 160 -6.55 -6.46 -13.18
CA GLN A 160 -6.00 -7.72 -13.72
C GLN A 160 -5.29 -8.55 -12.66
N GLU A 161 -4.59 -7.89 -11.73
CA GLU A 161 -3.81 -8.54 -10.70
C GLU A 161 -3.89 -7.77 -9.39
N VAL A 162 -3.84 -8.51 -8.29
CA VAL A 162 -3.63 -7.96 -6.95
C VAL A 162 -2.41 -8.66 -6.35
N TRP A 163 -1.46 -7.87 -5.85
CA TRP A 163 -0.30 -8.37 -5.15
C TRP A 163 -0.39 -7.99 -3.68
N PHE A 164 -0.43 -9.00 -2.83
CA PHE A 164 -0.56 -8.86 -1.38
C PHE A 164 0.80 -8.97 -0.70
N GLN A 165 1.00 -8.16 0.33
CA GLN A 165 2.18 -8.17 1.20
C GLN A 165 1.81 -8.53 2.64
N GLY A 166 2.81 -8.98 3.43
CA GLY A 166 2.62 -9.33 4.83
C GLY A 166 1.87 -10.64 5.08
N GLY A 167 1.45 -11.37 4.04
CA GLY A 167 0.75 -12.65 4.16
C GLY A 167 1.67 -13.81 4.60
N PRO A 168 1.08 -14.99 4.89
CA PRO A 168 1.82 -16.16 5.33
C PRO A 168 2.58 -16.89 4.21
N SER A 169 2.34 -16.52 2.96
CA SER A 169 2.97 -17.13 1.77
C SER A 169 3.21 -16.11 0.68
N THR A 170 4.25 -16.36 -0.12
CA THR A 170 4.60 -15.57 -1.29
C THR A 170 4.74 -16.48 -2.52
N ASN A 171 4.39 -15.96 -3.69
CA ASN A 171 4.51 -16.68 -4.97
C ASN A 171 5.05 -15.80 -6.10
N HIS A 172 5.41 -14.56 -5.79
CA HIS A 172 5.89 -13.57 -6.74
C HIS A 172 7.01 -12.74 -6.13
N ILE A 173 8.10 -12.58 -6.89
CA ILE A 173 9.30 -11.85 -6.47
C ILE A 173 9.54 -10.74 -7.47
N VAL A 174 9.72 -9.53 -6.96
CA VAL A 174 10.14 -8.37 -7.76
C VAL A 174 11.60 -8.08 -7.45
N GLU A 175 12.46 -8.24 -8.46
CA GLU A 175 13.86 -7.83 -8.36
C GLU A 175 13.96 -6.32 -8.19
N LEU A 176 14.80 -5.86 -7.27
CA LEU A 176 15.12 -4.46 -7.05
C LEU A 176 16.59 -4.20 -7.36
N ASP A 177 16.84 -3.16 -8.15
CA ASP A 177 18.19 -2.63 -8.29
C ASP A 177 18.54 -1.66 -7.14
N GLN A 178 19.78 -1.19 -7.12
CA GLN A 178 20.23 -0.28 -6.05
C GLN A 178 19.46 1.04 -6.03
N ALA A 179 19.03 1.54 -7.20
CA ALA A 179 18.27 2.78 -7.29
C ALA A 179 16.88 2.64 -6.67
N ASP A 180 16.23 1.47 -6.85
CA ASP A 180 14.94 1.14 -6.26
C ASP A 180 15.02 1.05 -4.73
N ILE A 181 16.07 0.35 -4.23
CA ILE A 181 16.33 0.23 -2.79
C ILE A 181 16.63 1.62 -2.17
N ASP A 182 17.44 2.43 -2.83
CA ASP A 182 17.77 3.77 -2.36
C ASP A 182 16.56 4.71 -2.37
N ALA A 183 15.65 4.57 -3.34
CA ALA A 183 14.39 5.30 -3.37
C ALA A 183 13.50 4.91 -2.19
N LYS A 184 13.33 3.61 -1.95
CA LYS A 184 12.61 3.07 -0.78
C LYS A 184 13.17 3.62 0.54
N VAL A 185 14.48 3.55 0.73
CA VAL A 185 15.14 4.08 1.94
C VAL A 185 14.86 5.57 2.11
N ARG A 186 15.00 6.36 1.03
CA ARG A 186 14.69 7.81 1.11
C ARG A 186 13.25 8.09 1.46
N ALA A 187 12.30 7.29 0.97
CA ALA A 187 10.88 7.42 1.30
C ALA A 187 10.62 7.10 2.77
N VAL A 188 11.10 5.94 3.25
CA VAL A 188 10.88 5.54 4.65
C VAL A 188 11.55 6.52 5.64
N ARG A 189 12.67 7.15 5.28
CA ARG A 189 13.33 8.18 6.11
C ARG A 189 12.50 9.47 6.28
N GLU A 190 11.45 9.69 5.50
CA GLU A 190 10.53 10.82 5.70
C GLU A 190 9.60 10.62 6.90
N HIS A 191 9.38 9.38 7.36
CA HIS A 191 8.48 9.04 8.47
C HIS A 191 9.15 9.17 9.84
N ILE A 192 9.62 10.39 10.16
CA ILE A 192 10.38 10.69 11.38
C ILE A 192 9.56 10.53 12.66
N THR A 193 8.24 10.63 12.59
CA THR A 193 7.36 10.45 13.74
C THR A 193 7.18 8.98 14.14
N GLN A 194 7.56 8.04 13.25
CA GLN A 194 7.35 6.60 13.44
C GLN A 194 8.64 5.83 13.76
N PHE A 195 9.80 6.38 13.42
CA PHE A 195 11.08 5.70 13.59
C PHE A 195 12.04 6.55 14.45
N ASP A 196 12.32 6.08 15.67
CA ASP A 196 13.23 6.76 16.60
C ASP A 196 14.70 6.71 16.11
N ASP A 197 15.07 5.68 15.34
CA ASP A 197 16.42 5.46 14.81
C ASP A 197 16.36 5.19 13.30
N LEU A 198 16.51 6.25 12.51
CA LEU A 198 16.46 6.18 11.05
C LEU A 198 17.60 5.37 10.43
N ASP A 199 18.78 5.32 11.08
CA ASP A 199 19.92 4.56 10.54
C ASP A 199 19.72 3.06 10.78
N ARG A 200 19.18 2.69 11.94
CA ARG A 200 18.77 1.31 12.21
C ARG A 200 17.67 0.86 11.26
N MET A 201 16.69 1.72 11.00
CA MET A 201 15.62 1.45 10.07
C MET A 201 16.15 1.27 8.63
N GLU A 202 17.05 2.15 8.14
CA GLU A 202 17.70 1.99 6.85
C GLU A 202 18.42 0.65 6.70
N ASN A 203 19.21 0.27 7.73
CA ASN A 203 19.90 -1.02 7.72
C ASN A 203 18.92 -2.19 7.66
N TRP A 204 17.79 -2.11 8.36
CA TRP A 204 16.76 -3.13 8.33
C TRP A 204 16.12 -3.25 6.93
N ILE A 205 15.78 -2.14 6.27
CA ILE A 205 15.24 -2.12 4.90
C ILE A 205 16.22 -2.74 3.91
N ARG A 206 17.48 -2.32 3.94
CA ARG A 206 18.53 -2.84 3.03
C ARG A 206 18.77 -4.33 3.25
N GLN A 207 18.85 -4.75 4.52
CA GLN A 207 19.03 -6.16 4.85
C GLN A 207 17.84 -7.00 4.41
N GLY A 208 16.60 -6.55 4.65
CA GLY A 208 15.38 -7.24 4.23
C GLY A 208 15.32 -7.42 2.70
N ALA A 209 15.60 -6.36 1.94
CA ALA A 209 15.65 -6.46 0.48
C ALA A 209 16.74 -7.45 0.00
N SER A 210 17.94 -7.41 0.61
CA SER A 210 19.01 -8.35 0.28
C SER A 210 18.66 -9.79 0.63
N ASP A 211 18.03 -10.02 1.79
CA ASP A 211 17.63 -11.37 2.21
C ASP A 211 16.55 -11.97 1.31
N ALA A 212 15.58 -11.16 0.87
CA ALA A 212 14.56 -11.55 -0.09
C ALA A 212 15.16 -11.84 -1.49
N GLY A 213 16.14 -11.05 -1.93
CA GLY A 213 16.77 -11.22 -3.26
C GLY A 213 17.74 -12.41 -3.35
N ARG A 214 18.44 -12.71 -2.26
CA ARG A 214 19.53 -13.70 -2.24
C ARG A 214 19.15 -15.09 -2.76
N PRO A 215 18.01 -15.71 -2.41
CA PRO A 215 17.60 -17.01 -2.93
C PRO A 215 17.42 -17.04 -4.46
N HIS A 216 17.18 -15.86 -5.05
CA HIS A 216 16.90 -15.70 -6.48
C HIS A 216 18.10 -15.17 -7.28
N GLY A 217 19.24 -14.91 -6.61
CA GLY A 217 20.42 -14.34 -7.24
C GLY A 217 20.32 -12.84 -7.54
N TYR A 218 19.38 -12.12 -6.90
CA TYR A 218 19.18 -10.68 -7.03
C TYR A 218 19.93 -9.91 -5.95
N ALA A 219 20.29 -8.67 -6.26
CA ALA A 219 20.90 -7.76 -5.28
C ALA A 219 19.92 -7.36 -4.17
N GLY A 220 18.64 -7.26 -4.52
CA GLY A 220 17.54 -7.07 -3.63
C GLY A 220 16.22 -7.47 -4.25
N ALA A 221 15.20 -7.67 -3.43
CA ALA A 221 13.85 -7.99 -3.90
C ALA A 221 12.78 -7.56 -2.89
N GLU A 222 11.56 -7.51 -3.36
CA GLU A 222 10.33 -7.49 -2.56
C GLU A 222 9.47 -8.70 -2.92
N GLU A 223 8.76 -9.24 -1.93
CA GLU A 223 8.00 -10.48 -2.03
C GLU A 223 6.52 -10.21 -1.91
N PHE A 224 5.72 -10.87 -2.75
CA PHE A 224 4.28 -10.72 -2.82
C PHE A 224 3.57 -12.06 -2.96
N PHE A 225 2.31 -12.11 -2.55
CA PHE A 225 1.38 -13.09 -3.04
C PHE A 225 0.59 -12.49 -4.21
N ARG A 226 0.87 -12.97 -5.42
CA ARG A 226 0.21 -12.50 -6.65
C ARG A 226 -1.06 -13.31 -6.90
N TRP A 227 -2.17 -12.59 -7.03
CA TRP A 227 -3.46 -13.11 -7.43
C TRP A 227 -3.82 -12.57 -8.82
N ASP A 228 -3.94 -13.47 -9.81
CA ASP A 228 -4.51 -13.15 -11.13
C ASP A 228 -6.03 -13.19 -11.03
N THR A 229 -6.69 -12.07 -11.28
CA THR A 229 -8.13 -11.90 -11.11
C THR A 229 -8.93 -12.16 -12.40
N ARG A 230 -8.25 -12.52 -13.47
CA ARG A 230 -8.89 -12.76 -14.79
C ARG A 230 -9.56 -14.12 -14.89
N GLY A 231 -9.23 -15.05 -14.01
CA GLY A 231 -9.76 -16.40 -13.93
C GLY A 231 -8.87 -17.45 -14.53
#